data_212424b80e2335bc81714bf9ef878532
#
_entry.id   212424b80e2335bc81714bf9ef878532
#
_cell.length_a   1.000
_cell.length_b   1.000
_cell.length_c   1.000
_cell.angle_alpha   90.00
_cell.angle_beta   90.00
_cell.angle_gamma   90.00
#
_symmetry.space_group_name_H-M   'P 1'
#
loop_
_entity.id
_entity.type
_entity.pdbx_description
1 polymer ?
#
loop_
_entity_poly.entity_id
_entity_poly.type
_entity_poly.pdbx_seq_one_letter_code
_entity_poly.pdbx_strand_id
1 'polypeptide(L)'
;MGVLLWPAMLYAQTEQMQLVSVGEKPVAYHVLGHGTATPLLLINGGPGYAHGFLHFGNSAWERIAGARRVVFFDQPGTGQSWAVGPNDSLVVEDILRSIEAIREALGVPRVAVLGHSWGGYVALAYARRHPDHVDRVLLVGSVSSPKIAATEFLFGALFPERIAAQEGLSADNPGDVQTYIRGQLAMSFYSSEVRDRVLAELGVTVYSARQDVLLWKDVAAHGLTAEDLKRLSMPVLVTTGRFDANVAPRTAWRIHQAIPGSQFAVWERSGHFPMVEEPDAFFAVVDRFLRSGQ
;
A
#
# COMPACT_ATOMS: atom_id res chain seq x y z
N MET A 1 -12.04 4.28 -41.13
CA MET A 1 -12.35 4.38 -39.68
C MET A 1 -12.02 3.02 -39.10
N GLY A 2 -10.79 2.82 -38.68
CA GLY A 2 -10.34 1.59 -38.01
C GLY A 2 -10.42 1.78 -36.50
N VAL A 3 -11.30 1.05 -35.86
CA VAL A 3 -11.36 0.95 -34.39
C VAL A 3 -10.16 0.11 -33.98
N LEU A 4 -9.15 0.75 -33.40
CA LEU A 4 -8.09 0.07 -32.68
C LEU A 4 -8.69 -0.55 -31.42
N LEU A 5 -9.02 -1.83 -31.50
CA LEU A 5 -9.27 -2.66 -30.33
C LEU A 5 -7.96 -2.78 -29.55
N TRP A 6 -7.83 -2.00 -28.50
CA TRP A 6 -6.77 -2.18 -27.50
C TRP A 6 -7.07 -3.44 -26.68
N PRO A 7 -6.10 -4.31 -26.46
CA PRO A 7 -6.35 -5.55 -25.75
C PRO A 7 -6.50 -5.29 -24.25
N ALA A 8 -7.72 -5.10 -23.79
CA ALA A 8 -8.09 -5.07 -22.38
C ALA A 8 -7.98 -6.44 -21.66
N MET A 9 -7.30 -7.42 -22.28
CA MET A 9 -7.22 -8.80 -21.80
C MET A 9 -5.81 -9.27 -21.40
N LEU A 10 -4.82 -8.39 -21.21
CA LEU A 10 -3.44 -8.84 -20.97
C LEU A 10 -2.91 -8.70 -19.53
N TYR A 11 -3.63 -8.13 -18.62
CA TYR A 11 -3.16 -7.98 -17.23
C TYR A 11 -3.54 -9.12 -16.27
N ALA A 12 -4.29 -10.12 -16.73
CA ALA A 12 -4.47 -11.40 -16.03
C ALA A 12 -3.46 -12.47 -16.50
N GLN A 13 -2.47 -12.11 -17.34
CA GLN A 13 -1.46 -13.05 -17.80
C GLN A 13 -0.31 -13.10 -16.79
N THR A 14 -0.42 -14.08 -15.87
CA THR A 14 0.71 -14.85 -15.36
C THR A 14 1.91 -14.01 -14.88
N GLU A 15 1.70 -13.08 -13.95
CA GLU A 15 2.76 -12.68 -13.06
C GLU A 15 3.18 -13.95 -12.30
N GLN A 16 4.37 -14.48 -12.60
CA GLN A 16 4.84 -15.67 -11.95
C GLN A 16 5.16 -15.34 -10.51
N MET A 17 4.18 -15.56 -9.62
CA MET A 17 4.38 -15.40 -8.18
C MET A 17 5.45 -16.40 -7.74
N GLN A 18 6.41 -15.89 -6.99
CA GLN A 18 7.41 -16.68 -6.29
C GLN A 18 6.92 -16.93 -4.87
N LEU A 19 7.37 -18.00 -4.26
CA LEU A 19 7.03 -18.32 -2.88
C LEU A 19 8.30 -18.30 -2.02
N VAL A 20 8.19 -17.69 -0.86
CA VAL A 20 9.15 -17.79 0.24
C VAL A 20 8.43 -18.27 1.49
N SER A 21 9.14 -18.89 2.43
CA SER A 21 8.52 -19.43 3.65
C SER A 21 8.88 -18.61 4.88
N VAL A 22 7.89 -18.38 5.73
CA VAL A 22 8.06 -17.88 7.11
C VAL A 22 7.69 -19.04 8.05
N GLY A 23 8.70 -19.78 8.50
CA GLY A 23 8.49 -21.10 9.05
C GLY A 23 7.92 -22.04 7.99
N GLU A 24 6.73 -22.62 8.26
CA GLU A 24 6.01 -23.49 7.30
C GLU A 24 4.99 -22.70 6.44
N LYS A 25 4.83 -21.40 6.66
CA LYS A 25 3.81 -20.55 6.03
C LYS A 25 4.32 -19.93 4.74
N PRO A 26 3.70 -20.17 3.57
CA PRO A 26 4.13 -19.58 2.30
C PRO A 26 3.74 -18.09 2.21
N VAL A 27 4.64 -17.27 1.69
CA VAL A 27 4.42 -15.88 1.31
C VAL A 27 4.66 -15.75 -0.18
N ALA A 28 3.67 -15.26 -0.89
CA ALA A 28 3.74 -15.05 -2.32
C ALA A 28 4.20 -13.63 -2.66
N TYR A 29 5.16 -13.51 -3.56
CA TYR A 29 5.67 -12.22 -4.04
C TYR A 29 5.96 -12.27 -5.54
N HIS A 30 5.95 -11.09 -6.16
CA HIS A 30 6.28 -10.87 -7.57
C HIS A 30 7.38 -9.83 -7.70
N VAL A 31 8.29 -10.03 -8.66
CA VAL A 31 9.41 -9.11 -8.94
C VAL A 31 9.26 -8.55 -10.35
N LEU A 32 9.04 -7.24 -10.43
CA LEU A 32 9.04 -6.51 -11.69
C LEU A 32 10.44 -5.92 -11.94
N GLY A 33 10.97 -6.13 -13.14
CA GLY A 33 12.28 -5.61 -13.53
C GLY A 33 13.46 -6.41 -12.99
N HIS A 34 14.66 -6.01 -13.42
CA HIS A 34 15.91 -6.71 -13.13
C HIS A 34 17.08 -5.76 -12.80
N GLY A 35 16.78 -4.49 -12.56
CA GLY A 35 17.79 -3.50 -12.20
C GLY A 35 18.54 -3.86 -10.90
N THR A 36 19.76 -3.36 -10.76
CA THR A 36 20.68 -3.73 -9.68
C THR A 36 20.73 -2.76 -8.51
N ALA A 37 20.11 -1.57 -8.63
CA ALA A 37 19.97 -0.66 -7.49
C ALA A 37 19.12 -1.28 -6.39
N THR A 38 19.21 -0.75 -5.16
CA THR A 38 18.43 -1.22 -4.01
C THR A 38 16.97 -1.49 -4.41
N PRO A 39 16.45 -2.71 -4.20
CA PRO A 39 15.07 -3.03 -4.57
C PRO A 39 14.06 -2.16 -3.83
N LEU A 40 12.94 -1.86 -4.49
CA LEU A 40 11.79 -1.20 -3.89
C LEU A 40 10.72 -2.24 -3.59
N LEU A 41 10.42 -2.44 -2.31
CA LEU A 41 9.34 -3.30 -1.86
C LEU A 41 8.08 -2.45 -1.63
N LEU A 42 6.99 -2.83 -2.29
CA LEU A 42 5.71 -2.15 -2.22
C LEU A 42 4.79 -2.86 -1.22
N ILE A 43 4.28 -2.10 -0.26
CA ILE A 43 3.34 -2.58 0.76
C ILE A 43 2.01 -1.91 0.48
N ASN A 44 1.04 -2.69 0.00
CA ASN A 44 -0.29 -2.19 -0.37
C ASN A 44 -1.13 -1.82 0.84
N GLY A 45 -2.14 -1.00 0.56
CA GLY A 45 -3.16 -0.58 1.51
C GLY A 45 -4.12 -1.72 1.90
N GLY A 46 -5.10 -1.37 2.68
CA GLY A 46 -6.10 -2.22 3.31
C GLY A 46 -6.23 -1.86 4.79
N PRO A 47 -5.98 -2.79 5.73
CA PRO A 47 -5.53 -4.19 5.55
C PRO A 47 -6.51 -5.06 4.76
N GLY A 48 -6.04 -6.22 4.30
CA GLY A 48 -6.89 -7.23 3.70
C GLY A 48 -6.89 -7.30 2.18
N TYR A 49 -6.23 -6.39 1.46
CA TYR A 49 -6.09 -6.46 0.01
C TYR A 49 -4.84 -7.22 -0.42
N ALA A 50 -4.96 -8.01 -1.50
CA ALA A 50 -3.82 -8.62 -2.18
C ALA A 50 -2.99 -7.55 -2.95
N HIS A 51 -1.77 -7.91 -3.35
CA HIS A 51 -0.80 -7.01 -4.01
C HIS A 51 -1.33 -6.32 -5.27
N GLY A 52 -2.21 -6.96 -6.02
CA GLY A 52 -2.84 -6.41 -7.23
C GLY A 52 -3.56 -5.07 -6.99
N PHE A 53 -3.86 -4.73 -5.75
CA PHE A 53 -4.44 -3.44 -5.37
C PHE A 53 -3.52 -2.23 -5.69
N LEU A 54 -2.23 -2.42 -5.90
CA LEU A 54 -1.31 -1.37 -6.37
C LEU A 54 -1.04 -1.41 -7.87
N HIS A 55 -1.59 -2.40 -8.60
CA HIS A 55 -1.41 -2.57 -10.03
C HIS A 55 -2.55 -2.02 -10.89
N PHE A 56 -3.67 -1.61 -10.29
CA PHE A 56 -4.79 -1.09 -11.06
C PHE A 56 -4.49 0.29 -11.69
N GLY A 57 -5.24 0.62 -12.72
CA GLY A 57 -5.24 1.96 -13.33
C GLY A 57 -3.94 2.36 -14.01
N ASN A 58 -3.17 1.41 -14.56
CA ASN A 58 -1.90 1.70 -15.22
C ASN A 58 -0.91 2.44 -14.31
N SER A 59 -0.68 1.94 -13.10
CA SER A 59 0.17 2.57 -12.09
C SER A 59 1.65 2.75 -12.49
N ALA A 60 2.02 2.28 -13.68
CA ALA A 60 3.30 2.59 -14.36
C ALA A 60 4.57 2.32 -13.52
N TRP A 61 4.57 1.27 -12.70
CA TRP A 61 5.73 0.87 -11.90
C TRP A 61 6.94 0.48 -12.76
N GLU A 62 6.73 0.14 -14.04
CA GLU A 62 7.76 -0.12 -15.04
C GLU A 62 8.73 1.06 -15.18
N ARG A 63 8.28 2.29 -14.92
CA ARG A 63 9.13 3.50 -15.00
C ARG A 63 10.34 3.45 -14.07
N ILE A 64 10.25 2.73 -12.97
CA ILE A 64 11.35 2.57 -12.02
C ILE A 64 11.95 1.16 -12.04
N ALA A 65 11.28 0.20 -12.65
CA ALA A 65 11.71 -1.19 -12.74
C ALA A 65 12.97 -1.40 -13.62
N GLY A 66 13.27 -0.46 -14.51
CA GLY A 66 14.50 -0.50 -15.31
C GLY A 66 15.78 -0.33 -14.47
N ALA A 67 15.75 0.49 -13.42
CA ALA A 67 16.89 0.77 -12.56
C ALA A 67 16.99 -0.19 -11.36
N ARG A 68 15.85 -0.70 -10.88
CA ARG A 68 15.75 -1.54 -9.68
C ARG A 68 14.66 -2.58 -9.80
N ARG A 69 14.75 -3.62 -9.02
CA ARG A 69 13.63 -4.56 -8.84
C ARG A 69 12.53 -3.87 -8.04
N VAL A 70 11.28 -3.95 -8.52
CA VAL A 70 10.07 -3.52 -7.81
C VAL A 70 9.36 -4.78 -7.35
N VAL A 71 9.14 -4.91 -6.06
CA VAL A 71 8.67 -6.15 -5.44
C VAL A 71 7.30 -5.91 -4.83
N PHE A 72 6.35 -6.72 -5.23
CA PHE A 72 4.99 -6.77 -4.70
C PHE A 72 4.82 -8.07 -3.93
N PHE A 73 3.98 -8.10 -2.93
CA PHE A 73 3.68 -9.34 -2.22
C PHE A 73 2.26 -9.37 -1.68
N ASP A 74 1.73 -10.56 -1.56
CA ASP A 74 0.49 -10.78 -0.86
C ASP A 74 0.74 -10.81 0.64
N GLN A 75 0.11 -9.90 1.36
CA GLN A 75 0.20 -9.91 2.82
C GLN A 75 -0.46 -11.19 3.37
N PRO A 76 0.00 -11.72 4.53
CA PRO A 76 -0.61 -12.87 5.17
C PRO A 76 -2.13 -12.76 5.27
N GLY A 77 -2.83 -13.81 4.86
CA GLY A 77 -4.30 -13.84 4.80
C GLY A 77 -4.91 -13.30 3.50
N THR A 78 -4.08 -12.94 2.49
CA THR A 78 -4.55 -12.49 1.19
C THR A 78 -3.88 -13.24 0.04
N GLY A 79 -4.50 -13.20 -1.13
CA GLY A 79 -3.95 -13.70 -2.38
C GLY A 79 -3.44 -15.15 -2.29
N GLN A 80 -2.18 -15.34 -2.67
CA GLN A 80 -1.52 -16.66 -2.67
C GLN A 80 -0.62 -16.87 -1.44
N SER A 81 -0.54 -15.91 -0.51
CA SER A 81 0.08 -16.12 0.79
C SER A 81 -0.79 -16.97 1.70
N TRP A 82 -0.23 -17.48 2.80
CA TRP A 82 -0.96 -18.38 3.70
C TRP A 82 -2.30 -17.80 4.15
N ALA A 83 -3.31 -18.65 4.18
CA ALA A 83 -4.64 -18.30 4.64
C ALA A 83 -4.67 -18.14 6.17
N VAL A 84 -5.47 -17.20 6.65
CA VAL A 84 -5.75 -17.01 8.09
C VAL A 84 -7.12 -17.62 8.40
N GLY A 85 -7.10 -18.76 9.08
CA GLY A 85 -8.30 -19.51 9.45
C GLY A 85 -9.10 -18.85 10.58
N PRO A 86 -10.30 -19.37 10.88
CA PRO A 86 -11.20 -18.78 11.88
C PRO A 86 -10.61 -18.68 13.29
N ASN A 87 -9.70 -19.58 13.64
CA ASN A 87 -9.07 -19.64 14.96
C ASN A 87 -7.62 -19.11 14.98
N ASP A 88 -7.10 -18.67 13.84
CA ASP A 88 -5.74 -18.19 13.74
C ASP A 88 -5.64 -16.75 14.25
N SER A 89 -4.49 -16.43 14.83
CA SER A 89 -4.07 -15.06 15.09
C SER A 89 -3.31 -14.52 13.88
N LEU A 90 -3.40 -13.22 13.68
CA LEU A 90 -2.57 -12.46 12.75
C LEU A 90 -2.21 -11.13 13.41
N VAL A 91 -0.93 -10.82 13.43
CA VAL A 91 -0.37 -9.60 13.99
C VAL A 91 0.55 -8.92 12.98
N VAL A 92 0.85 -7.64 13.19
CA VAL A 92 1.76 -6.88 12.31
C VAL A 92 3.12 -7.56 12.16
N GLU A 93 3.65 -8.17 13.23
CA GLU A 93 4.93 -8.89 13.21
C GLU A 93 4.96 -10.04 12.16
N ASP A 94 3.84 -10.66 11.85
CA ASP A 94 3.76 -11.68 10.79
C ASP A 94 4.03 -11.08 9.40
N ILE A 95 3.56 -9.84 9.18
CA ILE A 95 3.84 -9.11 7.93
C ILE A 95 5.32 -8.70 7.90
N LEU A 96 5.89 -8.23 9.02
CA LEU A 96 7.31 -7.84 9.10
C LEU A 96 8.23 -9.02 8.80
N ARG A 97 7.93 -10.20 9.32
CA ARG A 97 8.66 -11.44 9.00
C ARG A 97 8.54 -11.83 7.53
N SER A 98 7.37 -11.58 6.92
CA SER A 98 7.18 -11.83 5.48
C SER A 98 8.09 -10.92 4.65
N ILE A 99 8.20 -9.64 5.01
CA ILE A 99 9.12 -8.69 4.36
C ILE A 99 10.58 -9.14 4.51
N GLU A 100 10.99 -9.59 5.70
CA GLU A 100 12.34 -10.11 5.92
C GLU A 100 12.63 -11.34 5.07
N ALA A 101 11.71 -12.31 5.02
CA ALA A 101 11.87 -13.50 4.20
C ALA A 101 12.02 -13.16 2.71
N ILE A 102 11.25 -12.18 2.22
CA ILE A 102 11.39 -11.68 0.84
C ILE A 102 12.75 -11.01 0.64
N ARG A 103 13.20 -10.12 1.54
CA ARG A 103 14.50 -9.46 1.46
C ARG A 103 15.64 -10.48 1.37
N GLU A 104 15.59 -11.53 2.21
CA GLU A 104 16.57 -12.62 2.21
C GLU A 104 16.52 -13.43 0.91
N ALA A 105 15.34 -13.75 0.39
CA ALA A 105 15.16 -14.44 -0.89
C ALA A 105 15.70 -13.63 -2.08
N LEU A 106 15.60 -12.28 -2.01
CA LEU A 106 16.20 -11.37 -2.98
C LEU A 106 17.74 -11.31 -2.91
N GLY A 107 18.35 -11.82 -1.84
CA GLY A 107 19.80 -11.83 -1.61
C GLY A 107 20.37 -10.43 -1.39
N VAL A 108 19.64 -9.50 -0.77
CA VAL A 108 20.07 -8.11 -0.58
C VAL A 108 20.19 -7.74 0.89
N PRO A 109 21.18 -6.90 1.26
CA PRO A 109 21.32 -6.42 2.63
C PRO A 109 20.19 -5.46 3.03
N ARG A 110 19.69 -4.63 2.08
CA ARG A 110 18.69 -3.61 2.33
C ARG A 110 17.66 -3.55 1.22
N VAL A 111 16.46 -3.09 1.58
CA VAL A 111 15.38 -2.70 0.65
C VAL A 111 14.94 -1.26 0.91
N ALA A 112 14.55 -0.53 -0.13
CA ALA A 112 13.69 0.62 0.03
C ALA A 112 12.26 0.11 0.19
N VAL A 113 11.45 0.75 1.04
CA VAL A 113 10.05 0.37 1.23
C VAL A 113 9.13 1.52 0.85
N LEU A 114 8.09 1.24 0.08
CA LEU A 114 7.01 2.17 -0.17
C LEU A 114 5.74 1.57 0.42
N GLY A 115 5.15 2.28 1.35
CA GLY A 115 3.87 1.90 1.94
C GLY A 115 2.75 2.84 1.53
N HIS A 116 1.67 2.28 0.97
CA HIS A 116 0.46 2.99 0.62
C HIS A 116 -0.61 2.76 1.68
N SER A 117 -1.25 3.80 2.19
CA SER A 117 -2.36 3.69 3.14
C SER A 117 -1.96 2.87 4.40
N TRP A 118 -2.65 1.77 4.69
CA TRP A 118 -2.25 0.79 5.71
C TRP A 118 -0.78 0.35 5.56
N GLY A 119 -0.34 0.08 4.33
CA GLY A 119 1.05 -0.32 4.04
C GLY A 119 2.07 0.71 4.51
N GLY A 120 1.70 1.99 4.64
CA GLY A 120 2.57 3.02 5.19
C GLY A 120 2.83 2.82 6.69
N TYR A 121 1.82 2.41 7.46
CA TYR A 121 2.03 2.01 8.84
C TYR A 121 2.96 0.79 8.95
N VAL A 122 2.74 -0.22 8.11
CA VAL A 122 3.61 -1.43 8.06
C VAL A 122 5.05 -1.07 7.68
N ALA A 123 5.25 -0.15 6.71
CA ALA A 123 6.58 0.33 6.33
C ALA A 123 7.32 1.01 7.50
N LEU A 124 6.62 1.83 8.28
CA LEU A 124 7.17 2.45 9.49
C LEU A 124 7.50 1.41 10.57
N ALA A 125 6.62 0.44 10.77
CA ALA A 125 6.83 -0.64 11.74
C ALA A 125 8.04 -1.50 11.35
N TYR A 126 8.18 -1.83 10.05
CA TYR A 126 9.32 -2.56 9.53
C TYR A 126 10.63 -1.77 9.69
N ALA A 127 10.65 -0.50 9.31
CA ALA A 127 11.82 0.36 9.46
C ALA A 127 12.24 0.53 10.94
N ARG A 128 11.29 0.59 11.86
CA ARG A 128 11.55 0.66 13.30
C ARG A 128 12.12 -0.67 13.85
N ARG A 129 11.63 -1.79 13.35
CA ARG A 129 12.01 -3.15 13.79
C ARG A 129 13.35 -3.60 13.21
N HIS A 130 13.64 -3.23 11.96
CA HIS A 130 14.80 -3.63 11.18
C HIS A 130 15.53 -2.44 10.54
N PRO A 131 16.04 -1.46 11.32
CA PRO A 131 16.59 -0.22 10.78
C PRO A 131 17.79 -0.45 9.85
N ASP A 132 18.58 -1.51 10.09
CA ASP A 132 19.76 -1.85 9.29
C ASP A 132 19.41 -2.51 7.95
N HIS A 133 18.17 -2.98 7.77
CA HIS A 133 17.68 -3.62 6.55
C HIS A 133 16.88 -2.69 5.65
N VAL A 134 16.63 -1.45 6.10
CA VAL A 134 15.90 -0.44 5.33
C VAL A 134 16.84 0.62 4.81
N ASP A 135 16.83 0.84 3.49
CA ASP A 135 17.58 1.93 2.86
C ASP A 135 16.86 3.26 3.01
N ARG A 136 15.56 3.30 2.74
CA ARG A 136 14.68 4.47 2.89
C ARG A 136 13.20 4.08 2.91
N VAL A 137 12.36 4.99 3.38
CA VAL A 137 10.91 4.80 3.51
C VAL A 137 10.16 5.86 2.71
N LEU A 138 9.19 5.42 1.89
CA LEU A 138 8.25 6.29 1.19
C LEU A 138 6.84 5.97 1.70
N LEU A 139 6.11 7.00 2.11
CA LEU A 139 4.74 6.90 2.61
C LEU A 139 3.80 7.62 1.66
N VAL A 140 2.74 6.96 1.23
CA VAL A 140 1.73 7.51 0.31
C VAL A 140 0.35 7.37 0.94
N GLY A 141 -0.29 8.48 1.31
CA GLY A 141 -1.60 8.47 1.96
C GLY A 141 -1.65 7.55 3.20
N SER A 142 -0.56 7.53 3.99
CA SER A 142 -0.35 6.58 5.07
C SER A 142 -1.30 6.80 6.24
N VAL A 143 -1.85 5.71 6.77
CA VAL A 143 -2.49 5.73 8.10
C VAL A 143 -1.45 5.89 9.20
N SER A 144 -1.88 6.39 10.35
CA SER A 144 -1.05 6.57 11.53
C SER A 144 -1.45 5.60 12.64
N SER A 145 -0.56 5.38 13.59
CA SER A 145 -0.91 4.69 14.84
C SER A 145 -1.76 5.61 15.72
N PRO A 146 -2.79 5.09 16.40
CA PRO A 146 -3.55 5.86 17.38
C PRO A 146 -2.68 6.47 18.48
N LYS A 147 -1.52 5.87 18.77
CA LYS A 147 -0.55 6.36 19.77
C LYS A 147 0.30 7.54 19.29
N ILE A 148 0.28 7.83 17.98
CA ILE A 148 0.95 9.00 17.39
C ILE A 148 -0.08 10.10 17.17
N ALA A 149 -1.09 9.82 16.38
CA ALA A 149 -2.24 10.65 16.09
C ALA A 149 -3.34 9.78 15.50
N ALA A 150 -4.58 10.06 15.80
CA ALA A 150 -5.69 9.38 15.14
C ALA A 150 -5.61 9.61 13.62
N THR A 151 -5.79 8.55 12.84
CA THR A 151 -6.02 8.67 11.40
C THR A 151 -7.36 9.35 11.16
N GLU A 152 -7.36 10.39 10.34
CA GLU A 152 -8.59 11.09 10.00
C GLU A 152 -9.13 10.54 8.68
N PHE A 153 -10.31 9.91 8.74
CA PHE A 153 -11.07 9.43 7.59
C PHE A 153 -12.20 10.42 7.30
N LEU A 154 -12.28 10.94 6.07
CA LEU A 154 -13.25 11.97 5.69
C LEU A 154 -14.44 11.44 4.89
N PHE A 155 -14.48 10.16 4.55
CA PHE A 155 -15.54 9.59 3.74
C PHE A 155 -16.94 9.87 4.31
N GLY A 156 -17.13 9.64 5.61
CA GLY A 156 -18.42 9.90 6.26
C GLY A 156 -18.83 11.37 6.24
N ALA A 157 -17.88 12.29 6.29
CA ALA A 157 -18.15 13.72 6.26
C ALA A 157 -18.40 14.25 4.83
N LEU A 158 -17.67 13.72 3.83
CA LEU A 158 -17.70 14.21 2.45
C LEU A 158 -18.69 13.46 1.56
N PHE A 159 -18.98 12.20 1.87
CA PHE A 159 -19.83 11.32 1.05
C PHE A 159 -20.86 10.54 1.89
N PRO A 160 -21.66 11.20 2.74
CA PRO A 160 -22.55 10.50 3.68
C PRO A 160 -23.54 9.57 2.98
N GLU A 161 -24.07 9.96 1.82
CA GLU A 161 -25.00 9.12 1.06
C GLU A 161 -24.34 7.85 0.49
N ARG A 162 -23.06 7.94 0.09
CA ARG A 162 -22.31 6.78 -0.40
C ARG A 162 -21.94 5.83 0.73
N ILE A 163 -21.69 6.35 1.94
CA ILE A 163 -21.48 5.53 3.13
C ILE A 163 -22.78 4.84 3.53
N ALA A 164 -23.89 5.56 3.57
CA ALA A 164 -25.21 4.99 3.86
C ALA A 164 -25.59 3.86 2.87
N ALA A 165 -25.25 4.00 1.58
CA ALA A 165 -25.48 2.97 0.57
C ALA A 165 -24.67 1.66 0.80
N GLN A 166 -23.71 1.68 1.70
CA GLN A 166 -22.91 0.50 2.07
C GLN A 166 -23.38 -0.15 3.38
N GLU A 167 -24.36 0.44 4.04
CA GLU A 167 -24.97 -0.13 5.24
C GLU A 167 -25.65 -1.46 4.91
N GLY A 168 -25.43 -2.47 5.75
CA GLY A 168 -25.99 -3.81 5.57
C GLY A 168 -25.24 -4.74 4.63
N LEU A 169 -24.16 -4.28 3.97
CA LEU A 169 -23.28 -5.16 3.21
C LEU A 169 -22.58 -6.17 4.13
N SER A 170 -22.58 -7.45 3.72
CA SER A 170 -21.98 -8.54 4.49
C SER A 170 -20.57 -8.87 4.00
N ALA A 171 -19.62 -8.95 4.93
CA ALA A 171 -18.27 -9.42 4.62
C ALA A 171 -18.20 -10.90 4.20
N ASP A 172 -19.25 -11.68 4.49
CA ASP A 172 -19.35 -13.09 4.12
C ASP A 172 -19.97 -13.30 2.73
N ASN A 173 -20.50 -12.21 2.11
CA ASN A 173 -21.05 -12.25 0.77
C ASN A 173 -20.06 -11.65 -0.24
N PRO A 174 -19.49 -12.45 -1.17
CA PRO A 174 -18.52 -11.95 -2.13
C PRO A 174 -19.03 -10.78 -3.01
N GLY A 175 -20.31 -10.75 -3.34
CA GLY A 175 -20.91 -9.65 -4.10
C GLY A 175 -20.94 -8.34 -3.30
N ASP A 176 -21.28 -8.41 -2.02
CA ASP A 176 -21.29 -7.26 -1.10
C ASP A 176 -19.88 -6.75 -0.87
N VAL A 177 -18.89 -7.64 -0.75
CA VAL A 177 -17.47 -7.26 -0.64
C VAL A 177 -17.03 -6.49 -1.86
N GLN A 178 -17.34 -6.95 -3.08
CA GLN A 178 -17.01 -6.20 -4.31
C GLN A 178 -17.73 -4.85 -4.38
N THR A 179 -19.00 -4.78 -3.96
CA THR A 179 -19.78 -3.55 -3.88
C THR A 179 -19.13 -2.56 -2.90
N TYR A 180 -18.73 -3.03 -1.73
CA TYR A 180 -18.02 -2.23 -0.73
C TYR A 180 -16.70 -1.67 -1.29
N ILE A 181 -15.85 -2.52 -1.89
CA ILE A 181 -14.56 -2.12 -2.45
C ILE A 181 -14.74 -1.04 -3.53
N ARG A 182 -15.66 -1.26 -4.46
CA ARG A 182 -15.97 -0.29 -5.52
C ARG A 182 -16.49 1.03 -4.96
N GLY A 183 -17.30 0.98 -3.92
CA GLY A 183 -17.81 2.15 -3.20
C GLY A 183 -16.68 2.95 -2.54
N GLN A 184 -15.76 2.28 -1.85
CA GLN A 184 -14.58 2.92 -1.23
C GLN A 184 -13.67 3.56 -2.28
N LEU A 185 -13.37 2.84 -3.37
CA LEU A 185 -12.57 3.37 -4.48
C LEU A 185 -13.25 4.57 -5.16
N ALA A 186 -14.59 4.54 -5.32
CA ALA A 186 -15.32 5.65 -5.93
C ALA A 186 -15.17 6.98 -5.16
N MET A 187 -14.83 6.93 -3.87
CA MET A 187 -14.60 8.11 -3.02
C MET A 187 -13.11 8.49 -2.89
N SER A 188 -12.21 7.71 -3.48
CA SER A 188 -10.76 7.82 -3.23
C SER A 188 -10.00 8.63 -4.27
N PHE A 189 -10.66 9.13 -5.31
CA PHE A 189 -10.06 9.87 -6.42
C PHE A 189 -10.49 11.32 -6.45
N TYR A 190 -9.59 12.21 -6.85
CA TYR A 190 -9.86 13.60 -7.20
C TYR A 190 -10.52 13.70 -8.57
N SER A 191 -9.94 13.01 -9.57
CA SER A 191 -10.45 13.03 -10.94
C SER A 191 -11.56 11.99 -11.12
N SER A 192 -12.76 12.46 -11.52
CA SER A 192 -13.87 11.57 -11.88
C SER A 192 -13.55 10.71 -13.11
N GLU A 193 -12.80 11.24 -14.09
CA GLU A 193 -12.38 10.50 -15.29
C GLU A 193 -11.45 9.35 -14.92
N VAL A 194 -10.44 9.61 -14.08
CA VAL A 194 -9.51 8.58 -13.60
C VAL A 194 -10.24 7.53 -12.77
N ARG A 195 -11.12 7.97 -11.86
CA ARG A 195 -11.97 7.08 -11.07
C ARG A 195 -12.78 6.14 -11.95
N ASP A 196 -13.50 6.69 -12.94
CA ASP A 196 -14.41 5.90 -13.76
C ASP A 196 -13.66 4.90 -14.63
N ARG A 197 -12.47 5.29 -15.15
CA ARG A 197 -11.55 4.38 -15.83
C ARG A 197 -11.09 3.25 -14.90
N VAL A 198 -10.60 3.57 -13.70
CA VAL A 198 -10.14 2.56 -12.73
C VAL A 198 -11.28 1.61 -12.37
N LEU A 199 -12.49 2.12 -12.10
CA LEU A 199 -13.64 1.31 -11.78
C LEU A 199 -14.11 0.42 -12.96
N ALA A 200 -13.92 0.88 -14.20
CA ALA A 200 -14.25 0.09 -15.39
C ALA A 200 -13.23 -1.07 -15.60
N GLU A 201 -11.96 -0.83 -15.31
CA GLU A 201 -10.87 -1.80 -15.44
C GLU A 201 -10.76 -2.75 -14.23
N LEU A 202 -11.38 -2.38 -13.09
CA LEU A 202 -11.29 -3.13 -11.84
C LEU A 202 -11.97 -4.50 -11.99
N GLY A 203 -11.17 -5.55 -11.95
CA GLY A 203 -11.63 -6.92 -11.86
C GLY A 203 -12.12 -7.30 -10.45
N VAL A 204 -12.22 -8.60 -10.19
CA VAL A 204 -12.50 -9.11 -8.84
C VAL A 204 -11.30 -8.85 -7.95
N THR A 205 -11.50 -8.06 -6.90
CA THR A 205 -10.43 -7.72 -5.95
C THR A 205 -10.48 -8.70 -4.77
N VAL A 206 -9.34 -9.30 -4.45
CA VAL A 206 -9.19 -10.16 -3.27
C VAL A 206 -9.11 -9.29 -2.02
N TYR A 207 -10.01 -9.52 -1.09
CA TYR A 207 -10.07 -8.82 0.19
C TYR A 207 -10.44 -9.78 1.33
N SER A 208 -9.79 -9.61 2.47
CA SER A 208 -10.03 -10.35 3.70
C SER A 208 -10.44 -9.41 4.84
N ALA A 209 -11.73 -9.34 5.12
CA ALA A 209 -12.27 -8.58 6.24
C ALA A 209 -11.72 -9.07 7.60
N ARG A 210 -11.43 -10.37 7.71
CA ARG A 210 -10.84 -10.94 8.92
C ARG A 210 -9.45 -10.39 9.19
N GLN A 211 -8.60 -10.31 8.17
CA GLN A 211 -7.28 -9.71 8.28
C GLN A 211 -7.38 -8.25 8.75
N ASP A 212 -8.30 -7.50 8.21
CA ASP A 212 -8.55 -6.11 8.58
C ASP A 212 -8.82 -5.99 10.10
N VAL A 213 -9.78 -6.74 10.60
CA VAL A 213 -10.14 -6.73 12.03
C VAL A 213 -8.96 -7.13 12.94
N LEU A 214 -8.23 -8.20 12.61
CA LEU A 214 -7.14 -8.70 13.44
C LEU A 214 -5.98 -7.71 13.51
N LEU A 215 -5.59 -7.13 12.37
CA LEU A 215 -4.46 -6.21 12.30
C LEU A 215 -4.77 -4.86 12.97
N TRP A 216 -5.98 -4.32 12.81
CA TRP A 216 -6.36 -3.10 13.55
C TRP A 216 -6.42 -3.32 15.04
N LYS A 217 -6.84 -4.50 15.50
CA LYS A 217 -6.80 -4.87 16.93
C LYS A 217 -5.36 -4.89 17.45
N ASP A 218 -4.43 -5.46 16.71
CA ASP A 218 -3.01 -5.48 17.07
C ASP A 218 -2.40 -4.07 17.11
N VAL A 219 -2.69 -3.22 16.11
CA VAL A 219 -2.24 -1.82 16.11
C VAL A 219 -2.80 -1.02 17.28
N ALA A 220 -4.05 -1.24 17.67
CA ALA A 220 -4.63 -0.57 18.84
C ALA A 220 -3.89 -0.93 20.12
N ALA A 221 -3.49 -2.20 20.27
CA ALA A 221 -2.78 -2.70 21.45
C ALA A 221 -1.28 -2.33 21.45
N HIS A 222 -0.59 -2.57 20.33
CA HIS A 222 0.88 -2.56 20.21
C HIS A 222 1.42 -1.51 19.25
N GLY A 223 0.57 -0.63 18.70
CA GLY A 223 0.96 0.32 17.66
C GLY A 223 2.13 1.24 18.01
N LEU A 224 2.82 1.71 17.00
CA LEU A 224 3.95 2.63 17.09
C LEU A 224 3.59 3.90 17.88
N THR A 225 4.57 4.41 18.59
CA THR A 225 4.51 5.68 19.33
C THR A 225 5.27 6.78 18.57
N ALA A 226 5.06 8.03 18.94
CA ALA A 226 5.86 9.15 18.40
C ALA A 226 7.35 8.99 18.71
N GLU A 227 7.69 8.39 19.87
CA GLU A 227 9.08 8.11 20.22
C GLU A 227 9.73 7.06 19.30
N ASP A 228 8.96 6.07 18.85
CA ASP A 228 9.46 5.10 17.86
C ASP A 228 9.79 5.78 16.53
N LEU A 229 8.99 6.76 16.08
CA LEU A 229 9.25 7.49 14.85
C LEU A 229 10.49 8.39 14.93
N LYS A 230 10.79 8.97 16.10
CA LYS A 230 12.00 9.76 16.32
C LYS A 230 13.28 8.94 16.19
N ARG A 231 13.21 7.62 16.35
CA ARG A 231 14.36 6.71 16.26
C ARG A 231 14.64 6.21 14.83
N LEU A 232 13.82 6.60 13.87
CA LEU A 232 14.09 6.25 12.47
C LEU A 232 15.32 6.98 11.98
N SER A 233 16.33 6.25 11.50
CA SER A 233 17.63 6.79 11.08
C SER A 233 17.78 6.90 9.57
N MET A 234 16.93 6.21 8.81
CA MET A 234 16.96 6.25 7.34
C MET A 234 16.15 7.44 6.81
N PRO A 235 16.43 7.88 5.56
CA PRO A 235 15.60 8.91 4.90
C PRO A 235 14.13 8.48 4.81
N VAL A 236 13.22 9.41 5.12
CA VAL A 236 11.77 9.20 5.02
C VAL A 236 11.15 10.30 4.16
N LEU A 237 10.34 9.91 3.17
CA LEU A 237 9.49 10.79 2.39
C LEU A 237 8.02 10.50 2.73
N VAL A 238 7.32 11.48 3.25
CA VAL A 238 5.89 11.41 3.55
C VAL A 238 5.12 12.15 2.47
N THR A 239 4.15 11.49 1.84
CA THR A 239 3.35 12.11 0.78
C THR A 239 1.86 11.86 0.95
N THR A 240 1.03 12.73 0.36
CA THR A 240 -0.42 12.62 0.37
C THR A 240 -1.00 13.35 -0.84
N GLY A 241 -2.16 12.92 -1.34
CA GLY A 241 -2.96 13.71 -2.25
C GLY A 241 -3.67 14.83 -1.52
N ARG A 242 -3.77 16.02 -2.13
CA ARG A 242 -4.47 17.18 -1.54
C ARG A 242 -5.94 16.89 -1.24
N PHE A 243 -6.56 16.05 -2.04
CA PHE A 243 -7.97 15.68 -1.97
C PHE A 243 -8.19 14.27 -1.43
N ASP A 244 -7.22 13.73 -0.67
CA ASP A 244 -7.36 12.42 -0.06
C ASP A 244 -8.46 12.44 1.00
N ALA A 245 -9.61 11.87 0.65
CA ALA A 245 -10.76 11.72 1.54
C ALA A 245 -10.72 10.41 2.34
N ASN A 246 -9.90 9.44 1.90
CA ASN A 246 -9.71 8.19 2.64
C ASN A 246 -8.84 8.45 3.87
N VAL A 247 -7.61 8.93 3.65
CA VAL A 247 -6.72 9.33 4.75
C VAL A 247 -6.42 10.83 4.60
N ALA A 248 -7.04 11.64 5.44
CA ALA A 248 -6.92 13.10 5.34
C ALA A 248 -5.45 13.57 5.29
N PRO A 249 -5.09 14.56 4.46
CA PRO A 249 -3.73 15.08 4.35
C PRO A 249 -3.11 15.51 5.67
N ARG A 250 -3.95 15.91 6.63
CA ARG A 250 -3.53 16.25 7.99
C ARG A 250 -2.89 15.06 8.72
N THR A 251 -3.32 13.83 8.43
CA THR A 251 -2.71 12.62 9.01
C THR A 251 -1.26 12.49 8.52
N ALA A 252 -1.01 12.65 7.22
CA ALA A 252 0.33 12.62 6.64
C ALA A 252 1.22 13.75 7.21
N TRP A 253 0.66 14.94 7.39
CA TRP A 253 1.37 16.07 8.03
C TRP A 253 1.80 15.75 9.46
N ARG A 254 0.92 15.13 10.26
CA ARG A 254 1.25 14.71 11.64
C ARG A 254 2.33 13.62 11.68
N ILE A 255 2.32 12.69 10.74
CA ILE A 255 3.38 11.68 10.60
C ILE A 255 4.71 12.38 10.28
N HIS A 256 4.72 13.32 9.32
CA HIS A 256 5.89 14.12 8.97
C HIS A 256 6.46 14.87 10.19
N GLN A 257 5.60 15.54 10.96
CA GLN A 257 6.04 16.25 12.17
C GLN A 257 6.64 15.32 13.25
N ALA A 258 6.22 14.06 13.29
CA ALA A 258 6.71 13.08 14.24
C ALA A 258 8.04 12.42 13.82
N ILE A 259 8.48 12.57 12.55
CA ILE A 259 9.71 11.99 12.01
C ILE A 259 10.73 13.11 11.73
N PRO A 260 11.75 13.30 12.60
CA PRO A 260 12.77 14.32 12.37
C PRO A 260 13.49 14.12 11.03
N GLY A 261 13.66 15.22 10.28
CA GLY A 261 14.38 15.18 9.00
C GLY A 261 13.64 14.53 7.84
N SER A 262 12.39 14.08 8.03
CA SER A 262 11.60 13.60 6.91
C SER A 262 11.31 14.69 5.88
N GLN A 263 11.13 14.30 4.62
CA GLN A 263 10.64 15.17 3.55
C GLN A 263 9.12 15.06 3.46
N PHE A 264 8.46 16.11 2.99
CA PHE A 264 7.01 16.14 2.81
C PHE A 264 6.64 16.62 1.41
N ALA A 265 5.72 15.94 0.74
CA ALA A 265 5.19 16.35 -0.56
C ALA A 265 3.68 16.15 -0.64
N VAL A 266 3.01 17.06 -1.34
CA VAL A 266 1.55 17.01 -1.59
C VAL A 266 1.33 16.95 -3.10
N TRP A 267 0.44 16.06 -3.53
CA TRP A 267 0.00 15.91 -4.90
C TRP A 267 -1.25 16.77 -5.12
N GLU A 268 -1.11 17.83 -5.92
CA GLU A 268 -2.09 18.93 -5.97
C GLU A 268 -3.42 18.54 -6.63
N ARG A 269 -3.43 17.50 -7.46
CA ARG A 269 -4.61 17.02 -8.20
C ARG A 269 -4.86 15.54 -7.98
N SER A 270 -4.60 15.07 -6.76
CA SER A 270 -4.77 13.66 -6.39
C SER A 270 -5.59 13.49 -5.13
N GLY A 271 -6.36 12.41 -5.10
CA GLY A 271 -6.92 11.80 -3.91
C GLY A 271 -5.94 10.79 -3.29
N HIS A 272 -6.43 9.58 -3.02
CA HIS A 272 -5.69 8.53 -2.32
C HIS A 272 -4.64 7.81 -3.21
N PHE A 273 -4.71 7.97 -4.54
CA PHE A 273 -3.88 7.22 -5.51
C PHE A 273 -3.07 8.15 -6.45
N PRO A 274 -2.11 8.94 -5.93
CA PRO A 274 -1.34 9.86 -6.76
C PRO A 274 -0.52 9.16 -7.85
N MET A 275 -0.12 7.90 -7.65
CA MET A 275 0.57 7.10 -8.66
C MET A 275 -0.28 6.87 -9.92
N VAL A 276 -1.59 7.00 -9.82
CA VAL A 276 -2.56 6.84 -10.92
C VAL A 276 -3.05 8.17 -11.45
N GLU A 277 -3.21 9.18 -10.58
CA GLU A 277 -3.80 10.48 -10.93
C GLU A 277 -2.75 11.49 -11.44
N GLU A 278 -1.54 11.48 -10.89
CA GLU A 278 -0.43 12.36 -11.29
C GLU A 278 0.86 11.52 -11.54
N PRO A 279 0.82 10.49 -12.42
CA PRO A 279 1.89 9.51 -12.53
C PRO A 279 3.25 10.14 -12.88
N ASP A 280 3.30 11.13 -13.78
CA ASP A 280 4.56 11.76 -14.19
C ASP A 280 5.24 12.47 -13.01
N ALA A 281 4.48 13.26 -12.27
CA ALA A 281 4.99 13.97 -11.10
C ALA A 281 5.35 12.99 -9.97
N PHE A 282 4.49 12.00 -9.73
CA PHE A 282 4.70 10.97 -8.71
C PHE A 282 6.00 10.20 -8.93
N PHE A 283 6.17 9.60 -10.09
CA PHE A 283 7.36 8.78 -10.38
C PHE A 283 8.64 9.60 -10.47
N ALA A 284 8.57 10.87 -10.90
CA ALA A 284 9.73 11.77 -10.88
C ALA A 284 10.22 12.07 -9.45
N VAL A 285 9.30 12.28 -8.49
CA VAL A 285 9.65 12.50 -7.08
C VAL A 285 10.15 11.21 -6.43
N VAL A 286 9.46 10.10 -6.67
CA VAL A 286 9.87 8.78 -6.15
C VAL A 286 11.27 8.41 -6.65
N ASP A 287 11.54 8.51 -7.94
CA ASP A 287 12.84 8.18 -8.52
C ASP A 287 13.96 9.07 -7.97
N ARG A 288 13.73 10.39 -7.86
CA ARG A 288 14.69 11.33 -7.25
C ARG A 288 14.99 10.95 -5.80
N PHE A 289 13.96 10.65 -5.02
CA PHE A 289 14.13 10.25 -3.63
C PHE A 289 14.89 8.92 -3.51
N LEU A 290 14.61 7.96 -4.39
CA LEU A 290 15.28 6.66 -4.41
C LEU A 290 16.76 6.74 -4.84
N ARG A 291 17.19 7.82 -5.53
CA ARG A 291 18.60 8.07 -5.92
C ARG A 291 19.35 8.99 -4.98
N SER A 292 18.68 9.73 -4.10
CA SER A 292 19.37 10.70 -3.22
C SER A 292 20.33 9.99 -2.24
N GLY A 293 21.59 10.43 -2.20
CA GLY A 293 22.61 9.89 -1.30
C GLY A 293 23.28 8.57 -1.76
N GLN A 294 23.16 8.23 -3.05
CA GLN A 294 23.98 7.18 -3.69
C GLN A 294 25.28 7.78 -4.19
#